data_23e6ce6f4c8e3db7d326a0d48c543856
#
_entry.id   23e6ce6f4c8e3db7d326a0d48c543856
#
_cell.length_a   1.000
_cell.length_b   1.000
_cell.length_c   1.000
_cell.angle_alpha   90.00
_cell.angle_beta   90.00
_cell.angle_gamma   90.00
#
_symmetry.space_group_name_H-M   'P 1'
#
loop_
_entity.id
_entity.type
_entity.pdbx_description
1 polymer ?
#
loop_
_entity_poly.entity_id
_entity_poly.type
_entity_poly.pdbx_seq_one_letter_code
_entity_poly.pdbx_strand_id
1 'polypeptide(L)'
;MATTDNITDQEQNSSNPVTEPAASILVIDIGGSKVKILATGQIEPRKIRAGKRLTPIRIVGAVRELAYGWDYDAVSIGYPGMVGENGPLAEPGNLGSGWVGFNFAAAFGLPVRIINDAAMQALGSYEDGRMLFLGLGTGLGSVLIADHLVVPLELGQLLYKDGERLGDILGDRGFKRLGKKSWRRVVKEVVPILMGAFLADYVVLGGGNSKKLKGLPVGTRLGHNLTAFRGGFRLWNLDGIHTLLTDERQSCSSQAPIEWRLI
;
A
#
# COMPACT_ATOMS: atom_id res chain seq x y z
N MET A 1 -50.82 -5.19 -47.90
CA MET A 1 -49.74 -6.16 -47.69
C MET A 1 -48.57 -5.38 -47.12
N ALA A 2 -48.38 -5.40 -45.79
CA ALA A 2 -47.32 -4.72 -45.10
C ALA A 2 -46.47 -5.82 -44.40
N THR A 3 -45.23 -5.93 -44.80
CA THR A 3 -44.24 -6.85 -44.21
C THR A 3 -43.57 -6.15 -43.07
N THR A 4 -43.71 -6.67 -41.87
CA THR A 4 -43.10 -6.22 -40.63
C THR A 4 -41.73 -6.95 -40.52
N ASP A 5 -40.65 -6.17 -40.59
CA ASP A 5 -39.30 -6.65 -40.30
C ASP A 5 -39.10 -6.65 -38.77
N ASN A 6 -38.87 -7.81 -38.22
CA ASN A 6 -38.44 -8.04 -36.85
C ASN A 6 -36.93 -7.78 -36.75
N ILE A 7 -36.57 -6.68 -36.07
CA ILE A 7 -35.19 -6.43 -35.62
C ILE A 7 -35.05 -7.12 -34.28
N THR A 8 -34.29 -8.20 -34.23
CA THR A 8 -33.86 -8.87 -33.00
C THR A 8 -32.63 -8.13 -32.46
N ASP A 9 -32.82 -7.36 -31.42
CA ASP A 9 -31.73 -6.81 -30.60
C ASP A 9 -31.02 -7.96 -29.87
N GLN A 10 -29.81 -8.28 -30.32
CA GLN A 10 -28.89 -9.10 -29.55
C GLN A 10 -28.16 -8.20 -28.56
N GLU A 11 -28.65 -8.15 -27.32
CA GLU A 11 -27.87 -7.66 -26.18
C GLU A 11 -26.62 -8.52 -26.01
N GLN A 12 -25.49 -7.98 -26.42
CA GLN A 12 -24.19 -8.55 -26.07
C GLN A 12 -23.96 -8.30 -24.58
N ASN A 13 -24.31 -9.32 -23.80
CA ASN A 13 -23.99 -9.40 -22.38
C ASN A 13 -22.47 -9.60 -22.24
N SER A 14 -21.72 -8.50 -22.15
CA SER A 14 -20.31 -8.52 -21.80
C SER A 14 -20.19 -8.81 -20.30
N SER A 15 -20.32 -10.09 -19.94
CA SER A 15 -19.94 -10.56 -18.61
C SER A 15 -18.42 -10.41 -18.49
N ASN A 16 -17.99 -9.37 -17.75
CA ASN A 16 -16.63 -9.33 -17.21
C ASN A 16 -16.38 -10.66 -16.49
N PRO A 17 -15.28 -11.35 -16.75
CA PRO A 17 -14.97 -12.58 -16.04
C PRO A 17 -14.82 -12.22 -14.55
N VAL A 18 -15.72 -12.74 -13.73
CA VAL A 18 -15.56 -12.76 -12.26
C VAL A 18 -14.33 -13.62 -12.02
N THR A 19 -13.17 -12.99 -11.85
CA THR A 19 -11.95 -13.68 -11.46
C THR A 19 -12.21 -14.30 -10.10
N GLU A 20 -12.20 -15.61 -10.01
CA GLU A 20 -12.22 -16.30 -8.72
C GLU A 20 -11.11 -15.72 -7.82
N PRO A 21 -11.34 -15.57 -6.50
CA PRO A 21 -10.33 -15.03 -5.60
C PRO A 21 -9.06 -15.89 -5.69
N ALA A 22 -7.92 -15.27 -6.00
CA ALA A 22 -6.65 -15.98 -6.08
C ALA A 22 -6.37 -16.68 -4.76
N ALA A 23 -6.15 -18.00 -4.78
CA ALA A 23 -6.01 -18.82 -3.57
C ALA A 23 -4.69 -18.52 -2.82
N SER A 24 -3.64 -18.09 -3.54
CA SER A 24 -2.32 -17.79 -2.96
C SER A 24 -1.72 -16.54 -3.60
N ILE A 25 -1.23 -15.61 -2.79
CA ILE A 25 -0.75 -14.31 -3.24
C ILE A 25 0.68 -14.08 -2.79
N LEU A 26 1.52 -13.62 -3.71
CA LEU A 26 2.83 -13.07 -3.41
C LEU A 26 2.73 -11.55 -3.27
N VAL A 27 3.08 -11.03 -2.10
CA VAL A 27 3.16 -9.58 -1.86
C VAL A 27 4.60 -9.11 -1.94
N ILE A 28 4.84 -8.05 -2.71
CA ILE A 28 6.13 -7.40 -2.92
C ILE A 28 6.06 -5.97 -2.38
N ASP A 29 6.74 -5.69 -1.28
CA ASP A 29 6.88 -4.35 -0.68
C ASP A 29 8.19 -3.72 -1.17
N ILE A 30 8.11 -2.78 -2.12
CA ILE A 30 9.27 -2.07 -2.67
C ILE A 30 9.50 -0.80 -1.87
N GLY A 31 10.35 -0.89 -0.87
CA GLY A 31 10.76 0.28 -0.10
C GLY A 31 12.04 0.94 -0.64
N GLY A 32 12.34 2.14 -0.14
CA GLY A 32 13.49 2.94 -0.59
C GLY A 32 14.87 2.29 -0.41
N SER A 33 15.03 1.33 0.49
CA SER A 33 16.31 0.68 0.78
C SER A 33 16.28 -0.86 0.67
N LYS A 34 15.10 -1.44 0.68
CA LYS A 34 14.89 -2.90 0.66
C LYS A 34 13.61 -3.22 -0.09
N VAL A 35 13.64 -4.33 -0.79
CA VAL A 35 12.44 -5.02 -1.27
C VAL A 35 12.21 -6.20 -0.34
N LYS A 36 10.97 -6.38 0.10
CA LYS A 36 10.56 -7.50 0.93
C LYS A 36 9.43 -8.25 0.22
N ILE A 37 9.41 -9.55 0.37
CA ILE A 37 8.34 -10.39 -0.17
C ILE A 37 7.78 -11.31 0.91
N LEU A 38 6.51 -11.63 0.80
CA LEU A 38 5.81 -12.62 1.61
C LEU A 38 4.69 -13.25 0.77
N ALA A 39 4.59 -14.58 0.79
CA ALA A 39 3.47 -15.28 0.16
C ALA A 39 2.45 -15.72 1.21
N THR A 40 1.23 -15.99 0.78
CA THR A 40 0.18 -16.61 1.61
C THR A 40 0.72 -17.88 2.27
N GLY A 41 0.41 -18.08 3.56
CA GLY A 41 0.90 -19.24 4.33
C GLY A 41 2.35 -19.14 4.80
N GLN A 42 3.11 -18.11 4.40
CA GLN A 42 4.48 -17.90 4.88
C GLN A 42 4.49 -16.97 6.11
N ILE A 43 5.40 -17.26 7.04
CA ILE A 43 5.51 -16.52 8.32
C ILE A 43 6.60 -15.45 8.25
N GLU A 44 7.71 -15.73 7.59
CA GLU A 44 8.88 -14.83 7.57
C GLU A 44 9.08 -14.19 6.19
N PRO A 45 9.12 -12.83 6.13
CA PRO A 45 9.43 -12.14 4.89
C PRO A 45 10.88 -12.38 4.45
N ARG A 46 11.06 -12.67 3.16
CA ARG A 46 12.38 -12.65 2.51
C ARG A 46 12.66 -11.24 1.98
N LYS A 47 13.94 -10.87 1.85
CA LYS A 47 14.32 -9.49 1.49
C LYS A 47 15.60 -9.42 0.67
N ILE A 48 15.66 -8.43 -0.23
CA ILE A 48 16.86 -8.00 -0.95
C ILE A 48 17.10 -6.50 -0.75
N ARG A 49 18.30 -6.04 -1.08
CA ARG A 49 18.61 -4.59 -1.09
C ARG A 49 17.98 -3.93 -2.31
N ALA A 50 17.34 -2.78 -2.09
CA ALA A 50 16.93 -1.86 -3.15
C ALA A 50 18.06 -0.87 -3.47
N GLY A 51 18.00 -0.24 -4.64
CA GLY A 51 18.94 0.80 -5.05
C GLY A 51 18.89 1.09 -6.55
N LYS A 52 19.65 2.09 -7.00
CA LYS A 52 19.62 2.63 -8.37
C LYS A 52 19.86 1.61 -9.50
N ARG A 53 20.34 0.43 -9.21
CA ARG A 53 20.51 -0.65 -10.20
C ARG A 53 19.31 -1.58 -10.32
N LEU A 54 18.30 -1.41 -9.47
CA LEU A 54 17.11 -2.26 -9.44
C LEU A 54 16.08 -1.73 -10.45
N THR A 55 16.04 -2.32 -11.63
CA THR A 55 15.04 -2.08 -12.68
C THR A 55 13.87 -3.05 -12.56
N PRO A 56 12.72 -2.83 -13.22
CA PRO A 56 11.58 -3.74 -13.17
C PRO A 56 11.91 -5.19 -13.55
N ILE A 57 12.66 -5.38 -14.63
CA ILE A 57 13.05 -6.73 -15.05
C ILE A 57 13.97 -7.42 -14.03
N ARG A 58 14.84 -6.66 -13.39
CA ARG A 58 15.73 -7.20 -12.34
C ARG A 58 14.97 -7.55 -11.07
N ILE A 59 13.94 -6.76 -10.71
CA ILE A 59 13.13 -7.09 -9.53
C ILE A 59 12.31 -8.35 -9.78
N VAL A 60 11.74 -8.54 -10.98
CA VAL A 60 11.02 -9.77 -11.32
C VAL A 60 11.92 -10.99 -11.20
N GLY A 61 13.14 -10.96 -11.76
CA GLY A 61 14.11 -12.05 -11.63
C GLY A 61 14.47 -12.33 -10.18
N ALA A 62 14.86 -11.29 -9.43
CA ALA A 62 15.25 -11.42 -8.02
C ALA A 62 14.09 -11.91 -7.12
N VAL A 63 12.86 -11.50 -7.40
CA VAL A 63 11.67 -11.96 -6.67
C VAL A 63 11.39 -13.44 -6.95
N ARG A 64 11.50 -13.89 -8.20
CA ARG A 64 11.35 -15.31 -8.54
C ARG A 64 12.39 -16.19 -7.82
N GLU A 65 13.65 -15.76 -7.80
CA GLU A 65 14.70 -16.47 -7.05
C GLU A 65 14.41 -16.46 -5.55
N LEU A 66 14.00 -15.31 -5.01
CA LEU A 66 13.72 -15.15 -3.59
C LEU A 66 12.48 -15.93 -3.14
N ALA A 67 11.47 -16.06 -4.02
CA ALA A 67 10.23 -16.81 -3.80
C ALA A 67 10.37 -18.32 -4.09
N TYR A 68 11.58 -18.80 -4.42
CA TYR A 68 11.77 -20.21 -4.72
C TYR A 68 11.21 -21.11 -3.60
N GLY A 69 10.41 -22.10 -4.00
CA GLY A 69 9.71 -23.02 -3.10
C GLY A 69 8.41 -22.45 -2.50
N TRP A 70 7.95 -21.30 -2.95
CA TRP A 70 6.62 -20.77 -2.64
C TRP A 70 5.69 -20.87 -3.85
N ASP A 71 4.45 -21.30 -3.62
CA ASP A 71 3.40 -21.34 -4.64
C ASP A 71 2.53 -20.07 -4.49
N TYR A 72 2.18 -19.44 -5.62
CA TYR A 72 1.32 -18.27 -5.68
C TYR A 72 0.68 -18.10 -7.05
N ASP A 73 -0.56 -17.63 -7.07
CA ASP A 73 -1.41 -17.49 -8.26
C ASP A 73 -1.56 -16.04 -8.70
N ALA A 74 -1.20 -15.10 -7.83
CA ALA A 74 -1.29 -13.67 -8.09
C ALA A 74 -0.21 -12.89 -7.34
N VAL A 75 0.04 -11.63 -7.77
CA VAL A 75 1.08 -10.78 -7.22
C VAL A 75 0.51 -9.41 -6.84
N SER A 76 0.83 -8.95 -5.63
CA SER A 76 0.64 -7.57 -5.18
C SER A 76 1.96 -6.84 -5.13
N ILE A 77 2.01 -5.61 -5.66
CA ILE A 77 3.21 -4.78 -5.64
C ILE A 77 2.91 -3.45 -4.95
N GLY A 78 3.59 -3.17 -3.84
CA GLY A 78 3.68 -1.84 -3.25
C GLY A 78 4.83 -1.07 -3.89
N TYR A 79 4.50 -0.01 -4.63
CA TYR A 79 5.45 0.77 -5.41
C TYR A 79 5.78 2.11 -4.73
N PRO A 80 7.06 2.52 -4.66
CA PRO A 80 7.45 3.77 -3.99
C PRO A 80 7.29 4.99 -4.90
N GLY A 81 6.06 5.30 -5.28
CA GLY A 81 5.72 6.43 -6.15
C GLY A 81 4.24 6.45 -6.52
N MET A 82 3.88 7.38 -7.41
CA MET A 82 2.51 7.48 -7.91
C MET A 82 2.15 6.29 -8.80
N VAL A 83 0.98 5.73 -8.57
CA VAL A 83 0.42 4.61 -9.34
C VAL A 83 -0.96 5.02 -9.83
N GLY A 84 -1.21 4.83 -11.12
CA GLY A 84 -2.52 4.96 -11.74
C GLY A 84 -3.09 3.60 -12.10
N GLU A 85 -4.19 3.60 -12.82
CA GLU A 85 -4.91 2.39 -13.23
C GLU A 85 -4.01 1.37 -13.98
N ASN A 86 -3.10 1.87 -14.81
CA ASN A 86 -2.22 1.05 -15.64
C ASN A 86 -0.80 0.85 -15.05
N GLY A 87 -0.60 1.14 -13.77
CA GLY A 87 0.67 0.98 -13.06
C GLY A 87 1.41 2.28 -12.74
N PRO A 88 2.75 2.24 -12.58
CA PRO A 88 3.55 3.41 -12.21
C PRO A 88 3.41 4.60 -13.17
N LEU A 89 3.12 5.80 -12.64
CA LEU A 89 2.98 7.04 -13.42
C LEU A 89 4.29 7.83 -13.53
N ALA A 90 5.25 7.56 -12.66
CA ALA A 90 6.55 8.23 -12.66
C ALA A 90 7.65 7.25 -12.25
N GLU A 91 8.88 7.53 -12.68
CA GLU A 91 10.05 6.75 -12.27
C GLU A 91 10.38 6.97 -10.79
N PRO A 92 10.80 5.94 -10.04
CA PRO A 92 11.11 6.07 -8.62
C PRO A 92 12.47 6.73 -8.42
N GLY A 93 12.55 7.74 -7.58
CA GLY A 93 13.76 8.57 -7.41
C GLY A 93 15.00 7.83 -6.91
N ASN A 94 14.85 6.65 -6.32
CA ASN A 94 15.92 5.87 -5.66
C ASN A 94 16.17 4.48 -6.25
N LEU A 95 15.46 4.11 -7.32
CA LEU A 95 15.63 2.86 -8.05
C LEU A 95 16.15 3.11 -9.46
N GLY A 96 16.36 2.05 -10.25
CA GLY A 96 16.65 2.15 -11.68
C GLY A 96 15.42 2.63 -12.46
N SER A 97 15.58 2.92 -13.74
CA SER A 97 14.51 3.37 -14.63
C SER A 97 13.78 2.22 -15.33
N GLY A 98 12.73 2.58 -16.09
CA GLY A 98 11.94 1.66 -16.91
C GLY A 98 10.71 1.11 -16.22
N TRP A 99 10.21 1.78 -15.18
CA TRP A 99 9.03 1.36 -14.42
C TRP A 99 7.72 1.80 -15.07
N VAL A 100 7.72 2.99 -15.69
CA VAL A 100 6.54 3.50 -16.40
C VAL A 100 6.29 2.65 -17.65
N GLY A 101 5.06 2.13 -17.77
CA GLY A 101 4.67 1.27 -18.90
C GLY A 101 5.22 -0.16 -18.86
N PHE A 102 5.93 -0.58 -17.80
CA PHE A 102 6.38 -1.96 -17.67
C PHE A 102 5.23 -2.92 -17.37
N ASN A 103 5.08 -3.95 -18.19
CA ASN A 103 4.02 -4.94 -18.02
C ASN A 103 4.42 -6.03 -17.02
N PHE A 104 4.10 -5.80 -15.74
CA PHE A 104 4.41 -6.74 -14.67
C PHE A 104 3.62 -8.05 -14.81
N ALA A 105 2.35 -8.01 -15.28
CA ALA A 105 1.54 -9.21 -15.47
C ALA A 105 2.17 -10.14 -16.50
N ALA A 106 2.60 -9.61 -17.65
CA ALA A 106 3.33 -10.40 -18.65
C ALA A 106 4.66 -10.91 -18.12
N ALA A 107 5.40 -10.07 -17.33
CA ALA A 107 6.69 -10.45 -16.79
C ALA A 107 6.60 -11.54 -15.72
N PHE A 108 5.57 -11.56 -14.89
CA PHE A 108 5.32 -12.65 -13.91
C PHE A 108 4.57 -13.85 -14.53
N GLY A 109 3.82 -13.64 -15.63
CA GLY A 109 2.90 -14.64 -16.19
C GLY A 109 1.68 -14.88 -15.28
N LEU A 110 1.33 -13.94 -14.42
CA LEU A 110 0.30 -14.01 -13.39
C LEU A 110 -0.46 -12.68 -13.31
N PRO A 111 -1.69 -12.67 -12.80
CA PRO A 111 -2.38 -11.43 -12.45
C PRO A 111 -1.55 -10.60 -11.45
N VAL A 112 -1.44 -9.28 -11.70
CA VAL A 112 -0.68 -8.35 -10.84
C VAL A 112 -1.54 -7.16 -10.49
N ARG A 113 -1.58 -6.79 -9.20
CA ARG A 113 -2.14 -5.53 -8.71
C ARG A 113 -1.02 -4.66 -8.14
N ILE A 114 -0.96 -3.41 -8.56
CA ILE A 114 0.07 -2.46 -8.13
C ILE A 114 -0.60 -1.28 -7.47
N ILE A 115 -0.14 -0.91 -6.28
CA ILE A 115 -0.55 0.31 -5.59
C ILE A 115 0.67 1.03 -5.01
N ASN A 116 0.49 2.27 -4.58
CA ASN A 116 1.51 2.99 -3.82
C ASN A 116 1.88 2.24 -2.53
N ASP A 117 3.15 2.24 -2.14
CA ASP A 117 3.67 1.52 -0.95
C ASP A 117 3.05 2.01 0.36
N ALA A 118 2.78 3.32 0.49
CA ALA A 118 2.08 3.86 1.66
C ALA A 118 0.60 3.45 1.65
N ALA A 119 -0.05 3.39 0.48
CA ALA A 119 -1.43 2.92 0.35
C ALA A 119 -1.55 1.43 0.72
N MET A 120 -0.58 0.61 0.32
CA MET A 120 -0.54 -0.80 0.72
C MET A 120 -0.37 -0.96 2.24
N GLN A 121 0.51 -0.16 2.87
CA GLN A 121 0.67 -0.15 4.32
C GLN A 121 -0.59 0.36 5.04
N ALA A 122 -1.24 1.40 4.50
CA ALA A 122 -2.48 1.94 5.03
C ALA A 122 -3.60 0.90 4.99
N LEU A 123 -3.80 0.24 3.84
CA LEU A 123 -4.79 -0.81 3.65
C LEU A 123 -4.63 -1.95 4.67
N GLY A 124 -3.40 -2.38 4.91
CA GLY A 124 -3.11 -3.41 5.92
C GLY A 124 -3.24 -2.94 7.37
N SER A 125 -3.24 -1.63 7.61
CA SER A 125 -3.39 -1.03 8.93
C SER A 125 -4.84 -0.66 9.25
N TYR A 126 -5.72 -0.64 8.25
CA TYR A 126 -7.10 -0.22 8.41
C TYR A 126 -7.91 -1.24 9.22
N GLU A 127 -8.76 -0.73 10.09
CA GLU A 127 -9.73 -1.52 10.88
C GLU A 127 -11.15 -1.13 10.50
N ASP A 128 -11.54 0.10 10.80
CA ASP A 128 -12.86 0.65 10.48
C ASP A 128 -12.83 2.20 10.47
N GLY A 129 -13.96 2.84 10.27
CA GLY A 129 -14.12 4.29 10.34
C GLY A 129 -13.27 5.05 9.33
N ARG A 130 -12.89 6.29 9.70
CA ARG A 130 -12.05 7.15 8.88
C ARG A 130 -10.63 7.17 9.41
N MET A 131 -9.72 6.48 8.75
CA MET A 131 -8.31 6.37 9.11
C MET A 131 -7.43 7.28 8.26
N LEU A 132 -6.59 8.10 8.90
CA LEU A 132 -5.48 8.76 8.22
C LEU A 132 -4.18 7.98 8.49
N PHE A 133 -3.54 7.47 7.44
CA PHE A 133 -2.21 6.87 7.52
C PHE A 133 -1.14 7.90 7.21
N LEU A 134 -0.09 7.96 8.04
CA LEU A 134 1.08 8.82 7.86
C LEU A 134 2.35 7.99 7.95
N GLY A 135 3.01 7.78 6.81
CA GLY A 135 4.24 7.02 6.68
C GLY A 135 5.48 7.90 6.89
N LEU A 136 6.06 7.87 8.08
CA LEU A 136 7.27 8.62 8.46
C LEU A 136 8.52 7.87 7.97
N GLY A 137 8.91 8.10 6.72
CA GLY A 137 10.01 7.44 6.04
C GLY A 137 11.02 8.42 5.45
N THR A 138 11.47 8.20 4.22
CA THR A 138 12.30 9.15 3.46
C THR A 138 11.62 10.51 3.35
N GLY A 139 10.32 10.50 3.05
CA GLY A 139 9.41 11.64 3.09
C GLY A 139 8.23 11.37 4.02
N LEU A 140 7.05 11.90 3.66
CA LEU A 140 5.77 11.68 4.32
C LEU A 140 4.82 11.02 3.32
N GLY A 141 4.67 9.72 3.40
CA GLY A 141 3.57 9.03 2.71
C GLY A 141 2.25 9.29 3.45
N SER A 142 1.17 9.49 2.73
CA SER A 142 -0.12 9.79 3.36
C SER A 142 -1.29 9.20 2.58
N VAL A 143 -2.24 8.63 3.31
CA VAL A 143 -3.41 7.96 2.75
C VAL A 143 -4.60 8.15 3.68
N LEU A 144 -5.73 8.51 3.13
CA LEU A 144 -7.00 8.48 3.84
C LEU A 144 -7.77 7.22 3.45
N ILE A 145 -8.30 6.51 4.42
CA ILE A 145 -9.25 5.41 4.17
C ILE A 145 -10.54 5.68 4.93
N ALA A 146 -11.66 5.64 4.22
CA ALA A 146 -13.01 5.76 4.77
C ALA A 146 -13.96 4.92 3.92
N ASP A 147 -14.86 4.18 4.55
CA ASP A 147 -15.88 3.36 3.85
C ASP A 147 -15.29 2.47 2.74
N HIS A 148 -14.15 1.83 3.03
CA HIS A 148 -13.37 0.99 2.09
C HIS A 148 -12.85 1.73 0.85
N LEU A 149 -12.92 3.07 0.85
CA LEU A 149 -12.33 3.92 -0.15
C LEU A 149 -10.90 4.30 0.24
N VAL A 150 -9.93 3.93 -0.56
CA VAL A 150 -8.51 4.22 -0.34
C VAL A 150 -8.12 5.43 -1.18
N VAL A 151 -7.78 6.53 -0.54
CA VAL A 151 -7.42 7.81 -1.19
C VAL A 151 -5.96 8.13 -0.89
N PRO A 152 -5.02 7.87 -1.82
CA PRO A 152 -3.65 8.33 -1.68
C PRO A 152 -3.60 9.86 -1.62
N LEU A 153 -2.77 10.40 -0.73
CA LEU A 153 -2.62 11.84 -0.53
C LEU A 153 -1.14 12.23 -0.64
N GLU A 154 -0.89 13.48 -1.04
CA GLU A 154 0.47 14.05 -1.08
C GLU A 154 0.64 15.15 -0.01
N LEU A 155 0.28 14.84 1.25
CA LEU A 155 0.39 15.79 2.37
C LEU A 155 1.84 16.23 2.63
N GLY A 156 2.81 15.46 2.15
CA GLY A 156 4.21 15.83 2.17
C GLY A 156 4.53 17.12 1.40
N GLN A 157 3.68 17.53 0.45
CA GLN A 157 3.84 18.77 -0.32
C GLN A 157 3.30 20.01 0.39
N LEU A 158 2.48 19.84 1.43
CA LEU A 158 1.94 20.97 2.18
C LEU A 158 3.08 21.75 2.87
N LEU A 159 2.95 23.07 2.83
CA LEU A 159 3.88 23.96 3.51
C LEU A 159 3.57 24.00 5.03
N TYR A 160 4.62 24.02 5.78
CA TYR A 160 4.63 24.18 7.22
C TYR A 160 5.32 25.51 7.58
N LYS A 161 5.79 25.67 8.81
CA LYS A 161 6.50 26.87 9.26
C LYS A 161 7.71 27.17 8.37
N ASP A 162 7.97 28.44 8.15
CA ASP A 162 9.13 28.94 7.38
C ASP A 162 9.18 28.45 5.94
N GLY A 163 8.04 28.05 5.36
CA GLY A 163 7.95 27.57 3.98
C GLY A 163 8.52 26.18 3.74
N GLU A 164 8.86 25.43 4.77
CA GLU A 164 9.31 24.04 4.64
C GLU A 164 8.13 23.10 4.31
N ARG A 165 8.39 22.08 3.52
CA ARG A 165 7.38 21.05 3.23
C ARG A 165 7.26 20.05 4.39
N LEU A 166 6.04 19.59 4.66
CA LEU A 166 5.80 18.56 5.67
C LEU A 166 6.63 17.29 5.43
N GLY A 167 6.81 16.88 4.17
CA GLY A 167 7.63 15.72 3.81
C GLY A 167 9.10 15.90 4.18
N ASP A 168 9.65 17.12 4.06
CA ASP A 168 11.03 17.43 4.43
C ASP A 168 11.24 17.45 5.94
N ILE A 169 10.25 17.96 6.70
CA ILE A 169 10.41 18.13 8.15
C ILE A 169 10.03 16.86 8.94
N LEU A 170 9.04 16.10 8.48
CA LEU A 170 8.59 14.86 9.14
C LEU A 170 9.35 13.61 8.67
N GLY A 171 9.97 13.66 7.49
CA GLY A 171 10.77 12.58 6.92
C GLY A 171 12.19 12.48 7.49
N ASP A 172 13.01 11.63 6.89
CA ASP A 172 14.41 11.37 7.26
C ASP A 172 15.27 12.64 7.33
N ARG A 173 15.04 13.58 6.39
CA ARG A 173 15.78 14.83 6.33
C ARG A 173 15.55 15.67 7.60
N GLY A 174 14.30 15.86 7.98
CA GLY A 174 13.93 16.60 9.19
C GLY A 174 14.39 15.89 10.46
N PHE A 175 14.25 14.57 10.52
CA PHE A 175 14.76 13.77 11.63
C PHE A 175 16.27 13.98 11.86
N LYS A 176 17.08 13.93 10.80
CA LYS A 176 18.54 14.13 10.88
C LYS A 176 18.90 15.56 11.26
N ARG A 177 18.21 16.56 10.66
CA ARG A 177 18.50 17.98 10.88
C ARG A 177 18.07 18.47 12.27
N LEU A 178 16.86 18.15 12.70
CA LEU A 178 16.29 18.63 13.97
C LEU A 178 16.75 17.82 15.19
N GLY A 179 17.23 16.61 14.97
CA GLY A 179 17.48 15.65 16.03
C GLY A 179 16.20 15.09 16.65
N LYS A 180 16.35 13.97 17.35
CA LYS A 180 15.25 13.13 17.84
C LYS A 180 14.22 13.87 18.71
N LYS A 181 14.66 14.77 19.59
CA LYS A 181 13.78 15.48 20.55
C LYS A 181 12.89 16.49 19.83
N SER A 182 13.49 17.35 19.00
CA SER A 182 12.76 18.39 18.26
C SER A 182 11.86 17.80 17.19
N TRP A 183 12.34 16.80 16.46
CA TRP A 183 11.54 16.09 15.47
C TRP A 183 10.26 15.47 16.08
N ARG A 184 10.37 14.81 17.24
CA ARG A 184 9.20 14.29 17.97
C ARG A 184 8.20 15.36 18.36
N ARG A 185 8.70 16.59 18.68
CA ARG A 185 7.82 17.71 19.00
C ARG A 185 7.03 18.14 17.77
N VAL A 186 7.68 18.24 16.61
CA VAL A 186 7.01 18.55 15.35
C VAL A 186 5.95 17.50 15.00
N VAL A 187 6.26 16.20 15.13
CA VAL A 187 5.27 15.13 14.90
C VAL A 187 4.05 15.31 15.83
N LYS A 188 4.29 15.59 17.13
CA LYS A 188 3.20 15.81 18.10
C LYS A 188 2.37 17.05 17.83
N GLU A 189 2.93 18.06 17.17
CA GLU A 189 2.23 19.28 16.77
C GLU A 189 1.42 19.05 15.48
N VAL A 190 2.02 18.45 14.47
CA VAL A 190 1.42 18.33 13.13
C VAL A 190 0.35 17.25 13.05
N VAL A 191 0.56 16.09 13.68
CA VAL A 191 -0.36 14.96 13.56
C VAL A 191 -1.78 15.28 14.01
N PRO A 192 -2.02 15.95 15.17
CA PRO A 192 -3.37 16.34 15.57
C PRO A 192 -4.03 17.36 14.61
N ILE A 193 -3.23 18.25 14.01
CA ILE A 193 -3.74 19.21 13.01
C ILE A 193 -4.24 18.45 11.77
N LEU A 194 -3.45 17.53 11.27
CA LEU A 194 -3.86 16.70 10.10
C LEU A 194 -5.05 15.81 10.46
N MET A 195 -5.07 15.19 11.62
CA MET A 195 -6.19 14.40 12.09
C MET A 195 -7.49 15.21 12.09
N GLY A 196 -7.48 16.43 12.62
CA GLY A 196 -8.63 17.32 12.63
C GLY A 196 -9.02 17.81 11.23
N ALA A 197 -8.05 18.18 10.39
CA ALA A 197 -8.30 18.66 9.02
C ALA A 197 -8.97 17.61 8.12
N PHE A 198 -8.67 16.33 8.32
CA PHE A 198 -9.28 15.22 7.58
C PHE A 198 -10.45 14.57 8.31
N LEU A 199 -10.86 15.10 9.47
CA LEU A 199 -11.91 14.52 10.31
C LEU A 199 -11.67 13.02 10.56
N ALA A 200 -10.39 12.62 10.70
CA ALA A 200 -10.04 11.22 10.91
C ALA A 200 -10.39 10.79 12.34
N ASP A 201 -10.98 9.61 12.47
CA ASP A 201 -11.30 9.02 13.77
C ASP A 201 -10.02 8.60 14.50
N TYR A 202 -9.02 8.18 13.72
CA TYR A 202 -7.68 7.84 14.24
C TYR A 202 -6.60 7.99 13.16
N VAL A 203 -5.34 8.06 13.64
CA VAL A 203 -4.16 8.12 12.77
C VAL A 203 -3.25 6.92 13.01
N VAL A 204 -2.81 6.29 11.92
CA VAL A 204 -1.76 5.26 11.98
C VAL A 204 -0.42 5.85 11.53
N LEU A 205 0.59 5.77 12.38
CA LEU A 205 1.94 6.23 12.11
C LEU A 205 2.82 5.06 11.67
N GLY A 206 3.08 4.99 10.37
CA GLY A 206 3.92 3.98 9.73
C GLY A 206 5.31 4.50 9.36
N GLY A 207 6.02 3.73 8.54
CA GLY A 207 7.37 4.07 8.06
C GLY A 207 8.48 3.81 9.07
N GLY A 208 9.72 3.85 8.61
CA GLY A 208 10.89 3.46 9.41
C GLY A 208 11.15 4.35 10.65
N ASN A 209 10.76 5.62 10.58
CA ASN A 209 10.97 6.58 11.67
C ASN A 209 9.88 6.51 12.74
N SER A 210 8.72 5.92 12.48
CA SER A 210 7.63 5.79 13.47
C SER A 210 8.08 5.11 14.75
N LYS A 211 8.96 4.11 14.66
CA LYS A 211 9.57 3.41 15.81
C LYS A 211 10.43 4.29 16.71
N LYS A 212 10.84 5.46 16.23
CA LYS A 212 11.63 6.43 16.99
C LYS A 212 10.75 7.32 17.88
N LEU A 213 9.43 7.28 17.72
CA LEU A 213 8.48 8.03 18.54
C LEU A 213 8.45 7.49 19.98
N LYS A 214 8.21 8.38 20.93
CA LYS A 214 7.92 8.07 22.34
C LYS A 214 6.73 8.92 22.75
N GLY A 215 5.69 8.28 23.30
CA GLY A 215 4.44 8.97 23.66
C GLY A 215 3.75 9.53 22.41
N LEU A 216 2.78 8.82 21.92
CA LEU A 216 2.02 9.15 20.72
C LEU A 216 1.01 10.27 21.02
N PRO A 217 0.62 11.10 20.02
CA PRO A 217 -0.55 11.95 20.12
C PRO A 217 -1.82 11.13 20.41
N VAL A 218 -2.80 11.74 21.08
CA VAL A 218 -4.10 11.11 21.32
C VAL A 218 -4.76 10.75 19.98
N GLY A 219 -5.45 9.62 19.92
CA GLY A 219 -6.08 9.13 18.67
C GLY A 219 -5.09 8.55 17.65
N THR A 220 -3.81 8.30 18.06
CA THR A 220 -2.81 7.73 17.15
C THR A 220 -2.29 6.39 17.63
N ARG A 221 -1.91 5.52 16.68
CA ARG A 221 -1.22 4.25 16.96
C ARG A 221 -0.06 4.03 15.98
N LEU A 222 0.84 3.13 16.33
CA LEU A 222 1.90 2.71 15.40
C LEU A 222 1.39 1.62 14.46
N GLY A 223 1.80 1.72 13.19
CA GLY A 223 1.65 0.63 12.24
C GLY A 223 2.60 -0.53 12.58
N HIS A 224 2.20 -1.73 12.21
CA HIS A 224 2.99 -2.95 12.41
C HIS A 224 3.91 -3.23 11.21
N ASN A 225 5.00 -3.97 11.42
CA ASN A 225 5.99 -4.29 10.37
C ASN A 225 5.42 -5.12 9.20
N LEU A 226 4.31 -5.83 9.42
CA LEU A 226 3.67 -6.70 8.44
C LEU A 226 2.46 -6.05 7.75
N THR A 227 2.13 -4.79 8.04
CA THR A 227 0.95 -4.14 7.47
C THR A 227 1.03 -4.01 5.94
N ALA A 228 2.22 -3.83 5.35
CA ALA A 228 2.37 -3.84 3.90
C ALA A 228 1.91 -5.19 3.30
N PHE A 229 2.29 -6.30 3.91
CA PHE A 229 1.87 -7.63 3.43
C PHE A 229 0.37 -7.86 3.61
N ARG A 230 -0.17 -7.53 4.79
CA ARG A 230 -1.63 -7.60 5.01
C ARG A 230 -2.39 -6.76 3.97
N GLY A 231 -1.90 -5.55 3.67
CA GLY A 231 -2.49 -4.70 2.64
C GLY A 231 -2.42 -5.33 1.25
N GLY A 232 -1.28 -5.94 0.90
CA GLY A 232 -1.13 -6.64 -0.36
C GLY A 232 -2.07 -7.84 -0.51
N PHE A 233 -2.33 -8.59 0.57
CA PHE A 233 -3.34 -9.66 0.57
C PHE A 233 -4.76 -9.12 0.45
N ARG A 234 -5.09 -8.03 1.17
CA ARG A 234 -6.40 -7.38 1.11
C ARG A 234 -6.77 -6.85 -0.28
N LEU A 235 -5.79 -6.52 -1.12
CA LEU A 235 -6.06 -6.16 -2.51
C LEU A 235 -6.81 -7.24 -3.30
N TRP A 236 -6.74 -8.49 -2.86
CA TRP A 236 -7.40 -9.64 -3.48
C TRP A 236 -8.58 -10.15 -2.65
N ASN A 237 -9.07 -9.34 -1.71
CA ASN A 237 -10.12 -9.70 -0.77
C ASN A 237 -9.79 -10.91 0.13
N LEU A 238 -8.48 -11.17 0.33
CA LEU A 238 -8.01 -12.22 1.23
C LEU A 238 -7.49 -11.61 2.53
N ASP A 239 -8.18 -11.83 3.63
CA ASP A 239 -7.72 -11.47 4.98
C ASP A 239 -6.74 -12.51 5.56
N GLY A 240 -5.92 -13.13 4.72
CA GLY A 240 -5.06 -14.29 5.04
C GLY A 240 -4.04 -14.13 6.17
N ILE A 241 -3.93 -12.96 6.81
CA ILE A 241 -3.01 -12.72 7.93
C ILE A 241 -3.73 -12.70 9.30
N HIS A 242 -5.03 -12.82 9.36
CA HIS A 242 -5.71 -12.88 10.67
C HIS A 242 -5.16 -13.99 11.58
N THR A 243 -4.67 -15.07 11.00
CA THR A 243 -4.09 -16.22 11.73
C THR A 243 -2.68 -15.94 12.26
N LEU A 244 -1.96 -14.94 11.75
CA LEU A 244 -0.55 -14.70 12.13
C LEU A 244 -0.38 -13.56 13.16
N LEU A 245 -1.40 -12.73 13.38
CA LEU A 245 -1.30 -11.54 14.23
C LEU A 245 -2.19 -11.57 15.46
N THR A 246 -3.10 -12.53 15.59
CA THR A 246 -3.96 -12.69 16.77
C THR A 246 -4.02 -14.15 17.15
N ASP A 247 -3.63 -14.45 18.38
CA ASP A 247 -3.77 -15.76 19.04
C ASP A 247 -5.22 -15.99 19.56
N GLU A 248 -6.19 -15.29 18.97
CA GLU A 248 -7.60 -15.39 19.37
C GLU A 248 -8.46 -15.91 18.20
N ARG A 249 -8.97 -17.12 18.43
CA ARG A 249 -10.02 -17.76 17.62
C ARG A 249 -11.31 -16.94 17.74
N GLN A 250 -11.53 -15.99 16.85
CA GLN A 250 -12.87 -15.43 16.66
C GLN A 250 -13.53 -16.04 15.43
N SER A 251 -14.73 -16.56 15.69
CA SER A 251 -15.61 -17.23 14.76
C SER A 251 -15.84 -16.41 13.47
N CYS A 252 -15.62 -17.05 12.34
CA CYS A 252 -15.94 -16.55 11.02
C CYS A 252 -17.45 -16.27 10.91
N SER A 253 -17.85 -15.00 11.00
CA SER A 253 -19.16 -14.55 10.53
C SER A 253 -19.07 -14.39 9.02
N SER A 254 -20.01 -14.97 8.28
CA SER A 254 -20.17 -14.87 6.84
C SER A 254 -20.55 -13.44 6.43
N GLN A 255 -19.57 -12.54 6.39
CA GLN A 255 -19.74 -11.24 5.77
C GLN A 255 -19.37 -11.35 4.28
N ALA A 256 -20.15 -10.68 3.41
CA ALA A 256 -19.84 -10.55 2.00
C ALA A 256 -18.41 -10.01 1.81
N PRO A 257 -17.69 -10.43 0.77
CA PRO A 257 -16.33 -9.96 0.53
C PRO A 257 -16.29 -8.43 0.44
N ILE A 258 -15.38 -7.83 1.19
CA ILE A 258 -15.18 -6.37 1.20
C ILE A 258 -14.54 -5.97 -0.11
N GLU A 259 -15.22 -5.14 -0.89
CA GLU A 259 -14.67 -4.57 -2.11
C GLU A 259 -13.95 -3.26 -1.80
N TRP A 260 -12.63 -3.24 -2.00
CA TRP A 260 -11.80 -2.04 -1.85
C TRP A 260 -11.83 -1.20 -3.13
N ARG A 261 -12.07 0.10 -2.98
CA ARG A 261 -12.02 1.05 -4.09
C ARG A 261 -10.80 1.96 -3.94
N LEU A 262 -9.98 1.99 -4.99
CA LEU A 262 -8.85 2.91 -5.14
C LEU A 262 -9.29 4.10 -6.01
N ILE A 263 -8.93 5.30 -5.62
CA ILE A 263 -9.11 6.52 -6.41
C ILE A 263 -7.74 7.06 -6.78
#